data_1add5a8c970c2b052cc70b2d0e151228
#
_entry.id   1add5a8c970c2b052cc70b2d0e151228
#
_cell.length_a   1.000
_cell.length_b   1.000
_cell.length_c   1.000
_cell.angle_alpha   90.00
_cell.angle_beta   90.00
_cell.angle_gamma   90.00
#
_symmetry.space_group_name_H-M   'P 1'
#
loop_
_entity.id
_entity.type
_entity.pdbx_description
1 polymer ?
#
loop_
_entity_poly.entity_id
_entity_poly.type
_entity_poly.pdbx_seq_one_letter_code
_entity_poly.pdbx_strand_id
1 'polypeptide(L)'
;MNTWQVNSEVVYLLSKITGQDLNPRSIRPLFVFVAAAIAVLRGVMVMDKVVVAEEEARLLETLDVLLDEDDEVYNLTQLTIRGIDREQLFLDPQALLTLSNPLSVSAKLLLVAFGYEMSTADGSIDFREQMYLHSIASRLQVEMPHLQAIEAGFTQDTPPSPEGVEEVRQLLGDDRFEEIDPILVKAAQYMRSKLKM
;
A
#
# COMPACT_ATOMS: atom_id res chain seq x y z
N MET A 1 22.22 7.33 11.68
CA MET A 1 22.05 6.14 10.82
C MET A 1 20.86 5.37 11.38
N ASN A 2 19.70 5.55 10.78
CA ASN A 2 18.53 4.74 11.12
C ASN A 2 18.74 3.38 10.47
N THR A 3 19.21 2.38 11.21
CA THR A 3 19.34 1.03 10.70
C THR A 3 17.93 0.45 10.58
N TRP A 4 17.38 0.48 9.38
CA TRP A 4 16.19 -0.30 9.04
C TRP A 4 16.41 -1.75 9.46
N GLN A 5 15.61 -2.25 10.36
CA GLN A 5 15.65 -3.64 10.79
C GLN A 5 14.27 -4.27 10.60
N VAL A 6 14.21 -5.27 9.77
CA VAL A 6 13.02 -6.09 9.60
C VAL A 6 13.04 -7.16 10.68
N ASN A 7 11.94 -7.32 11.42
CA ASN A 7 11.83 -8.35 12.44
C ASN A 7 11.72 -9.77 11.81
N SER A 8 11.99 -10.80 12.61
CA SER A 8 11.97 -12.19 12.14
C SER A 8 10.61 -12.66 11.61
N GLU A 9 9.52 -12.10 12.09
CA GLU A 9 8.16 -12.45 11.65
C GLU A 9 7.91 -11.98 10.22
N VAL A 10 8.33 -10.74 9.89
CA VAL A 10 8.24 -10.20 8.52
C VAL A 10 9.12 -11.01 7.57
N VAL A 11 10.36 -11.33 7.98
CA VAL A 11 11.28 -12.17 7.18
C VAL A 11 10.66 -13.53 6.88
N TYR A 12 10.13 -14.18 7.92
CA TYR A 12 9.46 -15.47 7.77
C TYR A 12 8.27 -15.40 6.82
N LEU A 13 7.42 -14.37 6.99
CA LEU A 13 6.24 -14.17 6.14
C LEU A 13 6.62 -13.91 4.68
N LEU A 14 7.59 -13.03 4.43
CA LEU A 14 8.10 -12.75 3.09
C LEU A 14 8.74 -13.98 2.45
N SER A 15 9.51 -14.74 3.21
CA SER A 15 10.10 -16.01 2.74
C SER A 15 9.02 -17.03 2.35
N LYS A 16 7.97 -17.13 3.17
CA LYS A 16 6.81 -18.01 2.90
C LYS A 16 6.07 -17.58 1.62
N ILE A 17 5.81 -16.27 1.45
CA ILE A 17 5.11 -15.72 0.30
C ILE A 17 5.91 -15.94 -0.99
N THR A 18 7.20 -15.60 -0.98
CA THR A 18 8.05 -15.70 -2.17
C THR A 18 8.54 -17.11 -2.46
N GLY A 19 8.53 -17.99 -1.46
CA GLY A 19 9.17 -19.31 -1.54
C GLY A 19 10.70 -19.22 -1.57
N GLN A 20 11.28 -18.08 -1.17
CA GLN A 20 12.72 -17.84 -1.13
C GLN A 20 13.22 -17.79 0.33
N ASP A 21 14.44 -18.25 0.57
CA ASP A 21 15.10 -18.07 1.86
C ASP A 21 15.72 -16.65 1.93
N LEU A 22 14.95 -15.71 2.49
CA LEU A 22 15.33 -14.32 2.51
C LEU A 22 16.23 -13.99 3.70
N ASN A 23 17.34 -13.30 3.43
CA ASN A 23 18.22 -12.81 4.48
C ASN A 23 17.68 -11.49 5.04
N PRO A 24 17.48 -11.36 6.37
CA PRO A 24 16.99 -10.11 7.00
C PRO A 24 17.78 -8.86 6.62
N ARG A 25 19.09 -9.00 6.36
CA ARG A 25 19.97 -7.89 6.01
C ARG A 25 19.86 -7.42 4.56
N SER A 26 19.30 -8.25 3.68
CA SER A 26 19.11 -7.92 2.27
C SER A 26 17.70 -7.44 1.93
N ILE A 27 16.77 -7.50 2.90
CA ILE A 27 15.40 -7.02 2.67
C ILE A 27 15.39 -5.48 2.68
N ARG A 28 15.09 -4.91 1.52
CA ARG A 28 14.92 -3.45 1.35
C ARG A 28 13.57 -2.99 1.91
N PRO A 29 13.48 -1.76 2.45
CA PRO A 29 12.21 -1.16 2.87
C PRO A 29 11.16 -1.16 1.75
N LEU A 30 11.59 -0.85 0.53
CA LEU A 30 10.73 -0.87 -0.65
C LEU A 30 10.05 -2.22 -0.85
N PHE A 31 10.77 -3.34 -0.70
CA PHE A 31 10.20 -4.66 -0.89
C PHE A 31 9.10 -4.98 0.14
N VAL A 32 9.31 -4.57 1.41
CA VAL A 32 8.28 -4.72 2.45
C VAL A 32 7.04 -3.88 2.12
N PHE A 33 7.26 -2.65 1.66
CA PHE A 33 6.17 -1.76 1.24
C PHE A 33 5.40 -2.36 0.05
N VAL A 34 6.09 -2.83 -0.98
CA VAL A 34 5.47 -3.45 -2.17
C VAL A 34 4.66 -4.69 -1.79
N ALA A 35 5.19 -5.56 -0.91
CA ALA A 35 4.45 -6.73 -0.44
C ALA A 35 3.16 -6.35 0.31
N ALA A 36 3.23 -5.33 1.17
CA ALA A 36 2.05 -4.82 1.87
C ALA A 36 1.05 -4.16 0.89
N ALA A 37 1.55 -3.41 -0.10
CA ALA A 37 0.72 -2.79 -1.13
C ALA A 37 -0.04 -3.85 -1.95
N ILE A 38 0.64 -4.89 -2.44
CA ILE A 38 0.00 -5.99 -3.16
C ILE A 38 -1.10 -6.65 -2.30
N ALA A 39 -0.83 -6.89 -1.01
CA ALA A 39 -1.83 -7.49 -0.13
C ALA A 39 -3.07 -6.61 0.04
N VAL A 40 -2.91 -5.28 0.19
CA VAL A 40 -4.04 -4.34 0.28
C VAL A 40 -4.79 -4.27 -1.04
N LEU A 41 -4.09 -4.08 -2.16
CA LEU A 41 -4.70 -3.91 -3.49
C LEU A 41 -5.46 -5.17 -3.92
N ARG A 42 -4.87 -6.36 -3.71
CA ARG A 42 -5.57 -7.64 -3.94
C ARG A 42 -6.80 -7.78 -3.06
N GLY A 43 -6.74 -7.30 -1.81
CA GLY A 43 -7.89 -7.28 -0.92
C GLY A 43 -9.02 -6.41 -1.45
N VAL A 44 -8.74 -5.21 -1.97
CA VAL A 44 -9.73 -4.35 -2.63
C VAL A 44 -10.37 -5.10 -3.80
N MET A 45 -9.56 -5.60 -4.75
CA MET A 45 -10.03 -6.29 -5.97
C MET A 45 -10.96 -7.48 -5.71
N VAL A 46 -10.85 -8.17 -4.57
CA VAL A 46 -11.69 -9.35 -4.28
C VAL A 46 -12.95 -9.04 -3.48
N MET A 47 -13.15 -7.79 -3.02
CA MET A 47 -14.29 -7.44 -2.15
C MET A 47 -15.64 -7.53 -2.86
N ASP A 48 -15.71 -7.19 -4.12
CA ASP A 48 -16.93 -7.27 -4.92
C ASP A 48 -17.17 -8.64 -5.56
N LYS A 49 -16.19 -9.56 -5.47
CA LYS A 49 -16.18 -10.92 -6.04
C LYS A 49 -16.05 -10.98 -7.57
N VAL A 50 -15.80 -9.88 -8.23
CA VAL A 50 -15.62 -9.80 -9.68
C VAL A 50 -14.35 -9.00 -9.95
N VAL A 51 -13.23 -9.69 -10.11
CA VAL A 51 -11.98 -9.02 -10.54
C VAL A 51 -12.14 -8.66 -12.02
N VAL A 52 -12.11 -7.38 -12.34
CA VAL A 52 -12.22 -6.89 -13.70
C VAL A 52 -10.83 -6.59 -14.31
N ALA A 53 -10.77 -6.55 -15.66
CA ALA A 53 -9.50 -6.33 -16.35
C ALA A 53 -8.89 -4.96 -16.02
N GLU A 54 -9.72 -3.97 -15.73
CA GLU A 54 -9.32 -2.63 -15.32
C GLU A 54 -8.57 -2.63 -13.99
N GLU A 55 -8.97 -3.45 -13.02
CA GLU A 55 -8.30 -3.59 -11.73
C GLU A 55 -6.95 -4.29 -11.87
N GLU A 56 -6.87 -5.36 -12.69
CA GLU A 56 -5.58 -6.01 -12.98
C GLU A 56 -4.62 -5.04 -13.68
N ALA A 57 -5.10 -4.24 -14.63
CA ALA A 57 -4.31 -3.21 -15.27
C ALA A 57 -3.85 -2.14 -14.26
N ARG A 58 -4.73 -1.70 -13.37
CA ARG A 58 -4.42 -0.72 -12.33
C ARG A 58 -3.39 -1.24 -11.33
N LEU A 59 -3.49 -2.51 -10.93
CA LEU A 59 -2.47 -3.13 -10.09
C LEU A 59 -1.09 -3.07 -10.75
N LEU A 60 -1.01 -3.43 -12.03
CA LEU A 60 0.26 -3.38 -12.77
C LEU A 60 0.79 -1.96 -12.90
N GLU A 61 -0.05 -0.98 -13.26
CA GLU A 61 0.33 0.44 -13.32
C GLU A 61 0.85 0.95 -11.97
N THR A 62 0.21 0.58 -10.87
CA THR A 62 0.65 0.94 -9.52
C THR A 62 2.01 0.33 -9.20
N LEU A 63 2.22 -0.94 -9.56
CA LEU A 63 3.50 -1.61 -9.37
C LEU A 63 4.59 -1.01 -10.25
N ASP A 64 4.30 -0.60 -11.48
CA ASP A 64 5.26 0.08 -12.37
C ASP A 64 5.75 1.41 -11.77
N VAL A 65 4.87 2.16 -11.09
CA VAL A 65 5.28 3.37 -10.34
C VAL A 65 6.24 3.03 -9.20
N LEU A 66 6.07 1.85 -8.56
CA LEU A 66 6.84 1.40 -7.40
C LEU A 66 8.12 0.64 -7.78
N LEU A 67 8.25 0.16 -9.01
CA LEU A 67 9.29 -0.79 -9.42
C LEU A 67 10.22 -0.26 -10.52
N ASP A 68 10.19 1.03 -10.79
CA ASP A 68 10.98 1.67 -11.86
C ASP A 68 12.45 1.18 -11.85
N GLU A 69 12.81 0.35 -12.85
CA GLU A 69 14.17 -0.09 -13.20
C GLU A 69 14.92 -1.07 -12.26
N ASP A 70 14.29 -1.65 -11.22
CA ASP A 70 14.97 -2.58 -10.32
C ASP A 70 14.57 -4.05 -10.58
N ASP A 71 15.33 -4.76 -11.40
CA ASP A 71 15.06 -6.16 -11.79
C ASP A 71 14.95 -7.14 -10.62
N GLU A 72 15.70 -6.94 -9.53
CA GLU A 72 15.66 -7.83 -8.36
C GLU A 72 14.33 -7.69 -7.61
N VAL A 73 13.89 -6.45 -7.36
CA VAL A 73 12.59 -6.20 -6.71
C VAL A 73 11.45 -6.63 -7.62
N TYR A 74 11.57 -6.44 -8.93
CA TYR A 74 10.57 -6.89 -9.90
C TYR A 74 10.34 -8.42 -9.83
N ASN A 75 11.42 -9.21 -9.85
CA ASN A 75 11.33 -10.67 -9.74
C ASN A 75 10.70 -11.12 -8.42
N LEU A 76 11.09 -10.51 -7.30
CA LEU A 76 10.48 -10.77 -5.99
C LEU A 76 9.01 -10.37 -5.97
N THR A 77 8.64 -9.30 -6.65
CA THR A 77 7.25 -8.84 -6.74
C THR A 77 6.36 -9.86 -7.45
N GLN A 78 6.81 -10.46 -8.54
CA GLN A 78 6.06 -11.51 -9.23
C GLN A 78 5.84 -12.74 -8.34
N LEU A 79 6.85 -13.14 -7.56
CA LEU A 79 6.72 -14.21 -6.58
C LEU A 79 5.76 -13.82 -5.45
N THR A 80 5.81 -12.56 -5.02
CA THR A 80 4.96 -12.01 -3.96
C THR A 80 3.48 -12.02 -4.36
N ILE A 81 3.13 -11.59 -5.57
CA ILE A 81 1.75 -11.63 -6.09
C ILE A 81 1.22 -13.06 -6.01
N ARG A 82 1.95 -14.03 -6.59
CA ARG A 82 1.56 -15.44 -6.59
C ARG A 82 1.43 -16.01 -5.18
N GLY A 83 2.33 -15.61 -4.27
CA GLY A 83 2.31 -16.06 -2.90
C GLY A 83 1.16 -15.48 -2.09
N ILE A 84 0.86 -14.21 -2.26
CA ILE A 84 -0.28 -13.54 -1.62
C ILE A 84 -1.59 -14.18 -2.07
N ASP A 85 -1.75 -14.47 -3.36
CA ASP A 85 -2.93 -15.14 -3.90
C ASP A 85 -3.06 -16.58 -3.37
N ARG A 86 -1.95 -17.34 -3.38
CA ARG A 86 -1.93 -18.73 -2.87
C ARG A 86 -2.29 -18.82 -1.39
N GLU A 87 -1.73 -17.95 -0.57
CA GLU A 87 -1.95 -17.92 0.89
C GLU A 87 -3.20 -17.11 1.28
N GLN A 88 -3.87 -16.48 0.32
CA GLN A 88 -5.02 -15.57 0.55
C GLN A 88 -4.75 -14.52 1.63
N LEU A 89 -3.55 -13.94 1.61
CA LEU A 89 -3.03 -13.05 2.64
C LEU A 89 -3.88 -11.80 2.87
N PHE A 90 -4.56 -11.34 1.83
CA PHE A 90 -5.50 -10.23 1.88
C PHE A 90 -6.71 -10.51 2.78
N LEU A 91 -7.00 -11.78 3.10
CA LEU A 91 -8.04 -12.18 4.05
C LEU A 91 -7.50 -12.41 5.47
N ASP A 92 -6.17 -12.38 5.66
CA ASP A 92 -5.52 -12.56 6.96
C ASP A 92 -5.09 -11.21 7.55
N PRO A 93 -5.88 -10.66 8.50
CA PRO A 93 -5.54 -9.37 9.12
C PRO A 93 -4.21 -9.38 9.89
N GLN A 94 -3.81 -10.52 10.44
CA GLN A 94 -2.57 -10.64 11.20
C GLN A 94 -1.36 -10.60 10.27
N ALA A 95 -1.44 -11.27 9.13
CA ALA A 95 -0.39 -11.24 8.12
C ALA A 95 -0.18 -9.81 7.56
N LEU A 96 -1.28 -9.09 7.28
CA LEU A 96 -1.19 -7.69 6.85
C LEU A 96 -0.57 -6.79 7.92
N LEU A 97 -0.95 -6.95 9.18
CA LEU A 97 -0.32 -6.22 10.29
C LEU A 97 1.17 -6.54 10.40
N THR A 98 1.56 -7.80 10.25
CA THR A 98 2.97 -8.21 10.26
C THR A 98 3.75 -7.51 9.15
N LEU A 99 3.26 -7.50 7.90
CA LEU A 99 3.91 -6.80 6.78
C LEU A 99 4.00 -5.28 7.01
N SER A 100 2.96 -4.69 7.56
CA SER A 100 2.89 -3.23 7.72
C SER A 100 3.55 -2.71 9.00
N ASN A 101 3.83 -3.58 9.97
CA ASN A 101 4.42 -3.16 11.26
C ASN A 101 5.72 -2.35 11.13
N PRO A 102 6.69 -2.70 10.25
CA PRO A 102 7.91 -1.93 10.09
C PRO A 102 7.73 -0.62 9.29
N LEU A 103 6.56 -0.38 8.71
CA LEU A 103 6.32 0.78 7.87
C LEU A 103 6.10 2.05 8.72
N SER A 104 6.59 3.18 8.23
CA SER A 104 6.31 4.48 8.83
C SER A 104 4.84 4.87 8.71
N VAL A 105 4.41 5.87 9.50
CA VAL A 105 3.05 6.43 9.39
C VAL A 105 2.77 6.91 7.97
N SER A 106 3.73 7.60 7.34
CA SER A 106 3.64 8.07 5.95
C SER A 106 3.48 6.93 4.95
N ALA A 107 4.25 5.84 5.11
CA ALA A 107 4.13 4.67 4.24
C ALA A 107 2.78 3.95 4.42
N LYS A 108 2.27 3.84 5.65
CA LYS A 108 0.93 3.29 5.91
C LYS A 108 -0.18 4.14 5.28
N LEU A 109 -0.04 5.47 5.37
CA LEU A 109 -0.97 6.39 4.73
C LEU A 109 -0.96 6.25 3.21
N LEU A 110 0.24 6.11 2.62
CA LEU A 110 0.42 5.87 1.20
C LEU A 110 -0.22 4.55 0.74
N LEU A 111 -0.12 3.47 1.54
CA LEU A 111 -0.82 2.21 1.28
C LEU A 111 -2.35 2.39 1.19
N VAL A 112 -2.93 3.13 2.13
CA VAL A 112 -4.37 3.40 2.14
C VAL A 112 -4.78 4.22 0.91
N ALA A 113 -3.97 5.22 0.54
CA ALA A 113 -4.22 6.04 -0.63
C ALA A 113 -4.19 5.21 -1.94
N PHE A 114 -3.25 4.28 -2.09
CA PHE A 114 -3.24 3.34 -3.21
C PHE A 114 -4.46 2.41 -3.22
N GLY A 115 -4.93 1.99 -2.04
CA GLY A 115 -6.17 1.22 -1.93
C GLY A 115 -7.38 1.98 -2.46
N TYR A 116 -7.53 3.26 -2.12
CA TYR A 116 -8.59 4.11 -2.66
C TYR A 116 -8.44 4.36 -4.17
N GLU A 117 -7.22 4.55 -4.66
CA GLU A 117 -7.00 4.67 -6.10
C GLU A 117 -7.42 3.39 -6.83
N MET A 118 -7.11 2.22 -6.27
CA MET A 118 -7.53 0.93 -6.83
C MET A 118 -9.05 0.83 -6.88
N SER A 119 -9.76 1.17 -5.80
CA SER A 119 -11.22 1.10 -5.73
C SER A 119 -11.95 2.06 -6.70
N THR A 120 -11.22 2.98 -7.34
CA THR A 120 -11.77 3.85 -8.39
C THR A 120 -11.46 3.38 -9.82
N ALA A 121 -10.84 2.23 -9.99
CA ALA A 121 -10.38 1.75 -11.29
C ALA A 121 -11.51 1.57 -12.31
N ASP A 122 -12.69 1.16 -11.87
CA ASP A 122 -13.92 1.00 -12.68
C ASP A 122 -14.79 2.26 -12.71
N GLY A 123 -14.39 3.34 -12.02
CA GLY A 123 -15.06 4.65 -11.98
C GLY A 123 -16.01 4.86 -10.81
N SER A 124 -16.17 3.90 -9.92
CA SER A 124 -16.99 4.02 -8.69
C SER A 124 -16.39 3.21 -7.55
N ILE A 125 -16.57 3.66 -6.32
CA ILE A 125 -16.15 2.89 -5.14
C ILE A 125 -17.34 2.07 -4.64
N ASP A 126 -17.18 0.74 -4.62
CA ASP A 126 -18.18 -0.15 -4.02
C ASP A 126 -18.14 -0.02 -2.49
N PHE A 127 -19.31 -0.12 -1.87
CA PHE A 127 -19.43 -0.02 -0.40
C PHE A 127 -18.58 -1.06 0.34
N ARG A 128 -18.41 -2.26 -0.21
CA ARG A 128 -17.59 -3.33 0.41
C ARG A 128 -16.11 -3.01 0.35
N GLU A 129 -15.63 -2.41 -0.74
CA GLU A 129 -14.25 -1.92 -0.87
C GLU A 129 -13.98 -0.79 0.12
N GLN A 130 -14.91 0.17 0.23
CA GLN A 130 -14.83 1.25 1.22
C GLN A 130 -14.74 0.70 2.64
N MET A 131 -15.62 -0.25 3.01
CA MET A 131 -15.60 -0.90 4.33
C MET A 131 -14.29 -1.68 4.57
N TYR A 132 -13.76 -2.34 3.55
CA TYR A 132 -12.46 -3.00 3.62
C TYR A 132 -11.35 -2.00 3.90
N LEU A 133 -11.28 -0.90 3.14
CA LEU A 133 -10.27 0.15 3.31
C LEU A 133 -10.38 0.84 4.68
N HIS A 134 -11.58 1.10 5.19
CA HIS A 134 -11.78 1.60 6.56
C HIS A 134 -11.24 0.61 7.60
N SER A 135 -11.48 -0.69 7.42
CA SER A 135 -10.94 -1.73 8.29
C SER A 135 -9.42 -1.77 8.26
N ILE A 136 -8.82 -1.69 7.06
CA ILE A 136 -7.37 -1.64 6.88
C ILE A 136 -6.78 -0.39 7.53
N ALA A 137 -7.32 0.79 7.25
CA ALA A 137 -6.86 2.06 7.82
C ALA A 137 -6.87 2.03 9.35
N SER A 138 -7.96 1.53 9.95
CA SER A 138 -8.07 1.36 11.41
C SER A 138 -6.98 0.43 11.96
N ARG A 139 -6.69 -0.70 11.30
CA ARG A 139 -5.63 -1.64 11.72
C ARG A 139 -4.24 -1.04 11.57
N LEU A 140 -4.01 -0.27 10.53
CA LEU A 140 -2.77 0.46 10.29
C LEU A 140 -2.60 1.66 11.23
N GLN A 141 -3.60 1.96 12.06
CA GLN A 141 -3.64 3.12 12.96
C GLN A 141 -3.57 4.45 12.20
N VAL A 142 -4.15 4.49 11.01
CA VAL A 142 -4.37 5.75 10.28
C VAL A 142 -5.48 6.52 10.98
N GLU A 143 -5.21 7.78 11.30
CA GLU A 143 -6.18 8.63 12.00
C GLU A 143 -7.39 8.95 11.11
N MET A 144 -8.57 9.04 11.71
CA MET A 144 -9.81 9.27 10.98
C MET A 144 -9.80 10.55 10.12
N PRO A 145 -9.25 11.70 10.57
CA PRO A 145 -9.15 12.88 9.73
C PRO A 145 -8.30 12.65 8.45
N HIS A 146 -7.20 11.89 8.57
CA HIS A 146 -6.36 11.54 7.43
C HIS A 146 -7.08 10.60 6.46
N LEU A 147 -7.78 9.60 6.99
CA LEU A 147 -8.59 8.70 6.17
C LEU A 147 -9.65 9.46 5.37
N GLN A 148 -10.39 10.36 6.03
CA GLN A 148 -11.40 11.21 5.39
C GLN A 148 -10.79 12.14 4.33
N ALA A 149 -9.59 12.67 4.56
CA ALA A 149 -8.90 13.52 3.59
C ALA A 149 -8.50 12.73 2.34
N ILE A 150 -8.01 11.49 2.50
CA ILE A 150 -7.72 10.61 1.37
C ILE A 150 -9.00 10.25 0.62
N GLU A 151 -10.00 9.76 1.32
CA GLU A 151 -11.29 9.34 0.74
C GLU A 151 -11.93 10.46 -0.09
N ALA A 152 -11.97 11.69 0.45
CA ALA A 152 -12.50 12.85 -0.26
C ALA A 152 -11.71 13.24 -1.53
N GLY A 153 -10.46 12.82 -1.63
CA GLY A 153 -9.67 12.99 -2.86
C GLY A 153 -10.17 12.12 -4.01
N PHE A 154 -10.80 10.99 -3.68
CA PHE A 154 -11.32 10.01 -4.65
C PHE A 154 -12.85 10.03 -4.75
N THR A 155 -13.55 10.46 -3.69
CA THR A 155 -15.01 10.60 -3.67
C THR A 155 -15.37 12.10 -3.58
N GLN A 156 -16.61 12.45 -3.97
CA GLN A 156 -17.11 13.82 -3.82
C GLN A 156 -18.13 13.96 -2.69
N ASP A 157 -18.24 12.95 -1.82
CA ASP A 157 -19.38 12.80 -0.92
C ASP A 157 -19.29 13.69 0.33
N THR A 158 -18.10 13.92 0.88
CA THR A 158 -17.96 14.72 2.10
C THR A 158 -16.69 15.57 2.02
N PRO A 159 -16.79 16.90 2.19
CA PRO A 159 -15.61 17.75 2.22
C PRO A 159 -14.74 17.39 3.45
N PRO A 160 -13.43 17.13 3.27
CA PRO A 160 -12.52 16.83 4.37
C PRO A 160 -12.25 18.07 5.22
N SER A 161 -11.79 17.87 6.44
CA SER A 161 -11.31 18.98 7.24
C SER A 161 -10.06 19.60 6.61
N PRO A 162 -9.93 20.94 6.56
CA PRO A 162 -8.72 21.58 6.03
C PRO A 162 -7.43 21.15 6.77
N GLU A 163 -7.53 20.91 8.07
CA GLU A 163 -6.43 20.41 8.90
C GLU A 163 -6.00 19.00 8.45
N GLY A 164 -6.95 18.07 8.29
CA GLY A 164 -6.65 16.71 7.83
C GLY A 164 -6.00 16.66 6.45
N VAL A 165 -6.45 17.54 5.53
CA VAL A 165 -5.82 17.68 4.19
C VAL A 165 -4.38 18.16 4.32
N GLU A 166 -4.12 19.18 5.14
CA GLU A 166 -2.78 19.72 5.32
C GLU A 166 -1.84 18.71 5.99
N GLU A 167 -2.32 17.97 6.99
CA GLU A 167 -1.56 16.92 7.65
C GLU A 167 -1.22 15.78 6.68
N VAL A 168 -2.18 15.33 5.85
CA VAL A 168 -1.92 14.31 4.80
C VAL A 168 -0.89 14.82 3.80
N ARG A 169 -0.97 16.08 3.37
CA ARG A 169 0.02 16.71 2.49
C ARG A 169 1.43 16.65 3.10
N GLN A 170 1.57 16.97 4.38
CA GLN A 170 2.84 16.93 5.10
C GLN A 170 3.34 15.49 5.29
N LEU A 171 2.46 14.55 5.63
CA LEU A 171 2.80 13.14 5.79
C LEU A 171 3.22 12.47 4.48
N LEU A 172 2.69 12.91 3.35
CA LEU A 172 3.08 12.47 2.01
C LEU A 172 4.19 13.36 1.40
N GLY A 173 4.83 14.24 2.18
CA GLY A 173 5.95 15.06 1.76
C GLY A 173 7.18 14.24 1.37
N ASP A 174 7.98 14.76 0.43
CA ASP A 174 9.15 14.08 -0.11
C ASP A 174 10.16 13.70 0.99
N ASP A 175 10.38 14.60 1.96
CA ASP A 175 11.25 14.43 3.11
C ASP A 175 10.91 13.21 3.97
N ARG A 176 9.68 12.72 3.90
CA ARG A 176 9.23 11.54 4.66
C ARG A 176 9.71 10.21 4.07
N PHE A 177 10.12 10.22 2.82
CA PHE A 177 10.48 9.01 2.06
C PHE A 177 11.93 8.99 1.58
N GLU A 178 12.62 10.15 1.50
CA GLU A 178 13.99 10.25 0.98
C GLU A 178 14.99 9.34 1.71
N GLU A 179 14.86 9.19 3.04
CA GLU A 179 15.74 8.32 3.84
C GLU A 179 15.37 6.83 3.74
N ILE A 180 14.16 6.51 3.24
CA ILE A 180 13.64 5.14 3.17
C ILE A 180 13.97 4.54 1.82
N ASP A 181 13.41 5.12 0.76
CA ASP A 181 13.66 4.72 -0.63
C ASP A 181 13.22 5.85 -1.58
N PRO A 182 14.08 6.32 -2.50
CA PRO A 182 13.75 7.38 -3.46
C PRO A 182 12.53 7.03 -4.36
N ILE A 183 12.25 5.76 -4.59
CA ILE A 183 11.07 5.33 -5.36
C ILE A 183 9.79 5.68 -4.62
N LEU A 184 9.76 5.58 -3.29
CA LEU A 184 8.59 5.97 -2.49
C LEU A 184 8.33 7.47 -2.54
N VAL A 185 9.34 8.31 -2.81
CA VAL A 185 9.15 9.74 -3.08
C VAL A 185 8.32 9.93 -4.35
N LYS A 186 8.67 9.24 -5.46
CA LYS A 186 7.91 9.29 -6.71
C LYS A 186 6.46 8.81 -6.50
N ALA A 187 6.29 7.71 -5.77
CA ALA A 187 4.97 7.16 -5.44
C ALA A 187 4.12 8.14 -4.61
N ALA A 188 4.71 8.82 -3.63
CA ALA A 188 4.03 9.83 -2.83
C ALA A 188 3.67 11.08 -3.65
N GLN A 189 4.55 11.53 -4.55
CA GLN A 189 4.28 12.63 -5.50
C GLN A 189 3.14 12.28 -6.44
N TYR A 190 3.16 11.07 -7.01
CA TYR A 190 2.08 10.56 -7.84
C TYR A 190 0.75 10.61 -7.09
N MET A 191 0.71 10.08 -5.86
CA MET A 191 -0.51 10.05 -5.07
C MET A 191 -1.00 11.44 -4.69
N ARG A 192 -0.12 12.37 -4.29
CA ARG A 192 -0.48 13.77 -4.03
C ARG A 192 -1.12 14.43 -5.24
N SER A 193 -0.63 14.13 -6.46
CA SER A 193 -1.23 14.67 -7.69
C SER A 193 -2.66 14.15 -7.92
N LYS A 194 -2.94 12.91 -7.56
CA LYS A 194 -4.29 12.31 -7.64
C LYS A 194 -5.25 12.89 -6.61
N LEU A 195 -4.77 13.09 -5.38
CA LEU A 195 -5.54 13.69 -4.30
C LEU A 195 -5.80 15.18 -4.49
N LYS A 196 -5.27 15.80 -5.55
CA LYS A 196 -5.40 17.24 -5.85
C LYS A 196 -4.98 18.15 -4.68
N MET A 197 -3.96 17.72 -3.93
CA MET A 197 -3.40 18.42 -2.77
C MET A 197 -2.29 19.41 -3.15
#